data_e5539ff7f09ed156e64f6b45738bf2ca
#
_entry.id   e5539ff7f09ed156e64f6b45738bf2ca
#
_cell.length_a   1.000
_cell.length_b   1.000
_cell.length_c   1.000
_cell.angle_alpha   90.00
_cell.angle_beta   90.00
_cell.angle_gamma   90.00
#
_symmetry.space_group_name_H-M   'P 1'
#
loop_
_entity.id
_entity.type
_entity.pdbx_description
1 polymer ?
#
loop_
_entity_poly.entity_id
_entity_poly.type
_entity_poly.pdbx_seq_one_letter_code
_entity_poly.pdbx_strand_id
1 'polypeptide(L)'
;MHYLKMNKFIKNNFIKFLVIPLFLYSSVSQAIVASPNPIPGSEVGVAYLKPNDNKIYGQNVDTFMHPASTLKVVSGLAAILYLGHDYTFKTTLEVAANNADTQGKVVTDQNGTLHGNVLIKFVGDPSFTTKSFRTLVNSLSKAGVKNVAGDIILDVSRFGGLSKGTGWSWDDAPVCFTAPAGSAIINRNCVFAQLQPNGVGNVATPKLSAGSPITLTSDAVGVAPSNYGGNCELEADLYMKNQYHITGCVPVLEKNQPWPLSLSVSDTDQWAVDWTNIIFNEKKISFNSIKLARATQPGYTTIGVIESAPLGELAKYMLHRSNNLYADAIAKTVAAEYYKLPATYSRTTRAIRAVLKQYANIDLGNSYLVDGNGLSPHNLVTPHKMLEILEFINLNDDKIQFIKLLPVADESGTLHWRASTRNPPLAKNVTAKTGTIQNVSNLMGFMRTKSGVRVPFVFYTNALSFDQRTRDLVKYHKIASPHLGYERYVLEQIYNEKVMGVDF
;
A
#
# COMPACT_ATOMS: atom_id res chain seq x y z
N MET A 1 21.02 -31.41 -28.43
CA MET A 1 21.83 -30.20 -28.29
C MET A 1 20.93 -28.97 -28.34
N HIS A 2 20.01 -28.82 -27.34
CA HIS A 2 19.05 -27.65 -27.26
C HIS A 2 18.50 -27.53 -25.81
N TYR A 3 19.40 -27.53 -24.81
CA TYR A 3 19.01 -27.42 -23.39
C TYR A 3 19.95 -26.52 -22.58
N LEU A 4 20.43 -25.41 -23.17
CA LEU A 4 21.38 -24.52 -22.47
C LEU A 4 21.18 -23.05 -22.85
N LYS A 5 19.93 -22.53 -22.75
CA LYS A 5 19.71 -21.06 -22.87
C LYS A 5 18.56 -20.51 -22.00
N MET A 6 18.18 -21.16 -20.89
CA MET A 6 17.10 -20.67 -20.01
C MET A 6 17.54 -20.29 -18.57
N ASN A 7 18.84 -20.19 -18.29
CA ASN A 7 19.33 -19.98 -16.92
C ASN A 7 19.97 -18.59 -16.65
N LYS A 8 19.68 -17.57 -17.46
CA LYS A 8 20.21 -16.21 -17.23
C LYS A 8 19.18 -15.14 -16.90
N PHE A 9 17.88 -15.49 -16.77
CA PHE A 9 16.80 -14.50 -16.51
C PHE A 9 16.25 -14.50 -15.07
N ILE A 10 16.82 -15.29 -14.17
CA ILE A 10 16.27 -15.45 -12.80
C ILE A 10 17.03 -14.63 -11.74
N LYS A 11 18.01 -13.81 -12.08
CA LYS A 11 18.83 -13.11 -11.07
C LYS A 11 18.48 -11.67 -10.74
N ASN A 12 17.46 -11.05 -11.36
CA ASN A 12 17.18 -9.62 -11.09
C ASN A 12 15.70 -9.22 -11.02
N ASN A 13 14.78 -10.06 -10.49
CA ASN A 13 13.40 -9.62 -10.29
C ASN A 13 12.80 -10.18 -9.00
N PHE A 14 13.25 -9.68 -7.84
CA PHE A 14 12.56 -9.86 -6.56
C PHE A 14 11.38 -8.88 -6.38
N ILE A 15 10.72 -8.48 -7.46
CA ILE A 15 9.53 -7.60 -7.45
C ILE A 15 8.50 -8.17 -8.42
N LYS A 16 7.96 -9.33 -8.08
CA LYS A 16 6.69 -9.78 -8.66
C LYS A 16 6.08 -10.71 -7.65
N PHE A 17 5.04 -10.23 -6.97
CA PHE A 17 3.97 -11.13 -6.52
C PHE A 17 2.96 -10.33 -5.70
N LEU A 18 2.08 -9.60 -6.40
CA LEU A 18 0.67 -9.75 -6.13
C LEU A 18 0.29 -11.00 -6.96
N VAL A 19 0.42 -12.18 -6.41
CA VAL A 19 -0.02 -13.39 -7.09
C VAL A 19 -1.47 -13.59 -6.74
N ILE A 20 -2.31 -12.95 -7.53
CA ILE A 20 -3.44 -13.65 -8.12
C ILE A 20 -2.80 -14.79 -8.93
N PRO A 21 -3.14 -16.06 -8.72
CA PRO A 21 -2.61 -17.14 -9.53
C PRO A 21 -2.85 -16.79 -10.99
N LEU A 22 -1.79 -16.56 -11.73
CA LEU A 22 -1.86 -16.49 -13.18
C LEU A 22 -2.17 -17.90 -13.65
N PHE A 23 -3.46 -18.24 -13.66
CA PHE A 23 -3.91 -19.31 -14.53
C PHE A 23 -3.58 -18.84 -15.93
N LEU A 24 -2.68 -19.55 -16.59
CA LEU A 24 -2.55 -19.59 -18.03
C LEU A 24 -3.83 -20.21 -18.63
N TYR A 25 -4.96 -19.56 -18.39
CA TYR A 25 -6.04 -19.60 -19.34
C TYR A 25 -5.66 -18.57 -20.39
N SER A 26 -5.62 -18.99 -21.63
CA SER A 26 -5.75 -18.08 -22.76
C SER A 26 -6.92 -17.16 -22.44
N SER A 27 -6.65 -16.04 -21.76
CA SER A 27 -7.59 -14.97 -21.61
C SER A 27 -7.85 -14.51 -23.03
N VAL A 28 -8.93 -14.99 -23.62
CA VAL A 28 -9.58 -14.26 -24.68
C VAL A 28 -9.81 -12.90 -24.06
N SER A 29 -8.95 -11.97 -24.41
CA SER A 29 -9.02 -10.58 -23.99
C SER A 29 -10.29 -10.03 -24.66
N GLN A 30 -11.44 -10.29 -24.04
CA GLN A 30 -12.67 -9.67 -24.51
C GLN A 30 -12.49 -8.17 -24.32
N ALA A 31 -12.36 -7.47 -25.43
CA ALA A 31 -12.38 -6.02 -25.42
C ALA A 31 -13.71 -5.59 -24.77
N ILE A 32 -13.62 -4.76 -23.75
CA ILE A 32 -14.82 -4.16 -23.17
C ILE A 32 -15.48 -3.30 -24.24
N VAL A 33 -16.75 -3.55 -24.47
CA VAL A 33 -17.59 -2.70 -25.32
C VAL A 33 -18.03 -1.51 -24.47
N ALA A 34 -17.85 -0.30 -25.01
CA ALA A 34 -18.35 0.91 -24.41
C ALA A 34 -19.89 0.85 -24.30
N SER A 35 -20.42 1.17 -23.12
CA SER A 35 -21.86 1.18 -22.84
C SER A 35 -22.29 2.57 -22.39
N PRO A 36 -23.31 3.19 -23.00
CA PRO A 36 -23.73 4.53 -22.63
C PRO A 36 -24.51 4.58 -21.30
N ASN A 37 -24.88 3.43 -20.74
CA ASN A 37 -25.68 3.35 -19.53
C ASN A 37 -24.83 2.87 -18.34
N PRO A 38 -24.93 3.52 -17.16
CA PRO A 38 -24.36 3.02 -15.93
C PRO A 38 -25.07 1.73 -15.46
N ILE A 39 -24.47 1.05 -14.50
CA ILE A 39 -25.13 -0.09 -13.85
C ILE A 39 -26.33 0.42 -13.05
N PRO A 40 -27.51 -0.14 -13.23
CA PRO A 40 -28.71 0.27 -12.50
C PRO A 40 -28.50 0.22 -10.98
N GLY A 41 -28.90 1.28 -10.27
CA GLY A 41 -28.74 1.41 -8.83
C GLY A 41 -27.35 1.86 -8.36
N SER A 42 -26.36 1.98 -9.27
CA SER A 42 -25.08 2.58 -8.91
C SER A 42 -25.14 4.12 -8.93
N GLU A 43 -24.34 4.73 -8.07
CA GLU A 43 -24.11 6.17 -8.04
C GLU A 43 -22.86 6.50 -8.86
N VAL A 44 -23.01 7.32 -9.89
CA VAL A 44 -21.87 7.77 -10.71
C VAL A 44 -21.64 9.25 -10.54
N GLY A 45 -20.41 9.62 -10.16
CA GLY A 45 -19.93 11.00 -10.09
C GLY A 45 -18.82 11.20 -11.13
N VAL A 46 -18.99 12.22 -11.98
CA VAL A 46 -18.01 12.57 -13.00
C VAL A 46 -17.72 14.06 -12.93
N ALA A 47 -16.44 14.42 -12.96
CA ALA A 47 -16.03 15.82 -13.10
C ALA A 47 -14.80 15.90 -14.01
N TYR A 48 -14.79 16.80 -14.98
CA TYR A 48 -13.65 16.98 -15.88
C TYR A 48 -13.61 18.40 -16.46
N LEU A 49 -12.44 18.80 -16.94
CA LEU A 49 -12.27 20.02 -17.74
C LEU A 49 -12.13 19.67 -19.21
N LYS A 50 -12.44 20.62 -20.07
CA LYS A 50 -12.17 20.55 -21.52
C LYS A 50 -10.95 21.38 -21.88
N PRO A 51 -10.30 21.11 -23.03
CA PRO A 51 -9.24 21.98 -23.53
C PRO A 51 -9.70 23.45 -23.65
N ASN A 52 -8.87 24.36 -23.12
CA ASN A 52 -9.10 25.81 -23.20
C ASN A 52 -10.42 26.29 -22.57
N ASP A 53 -10.97 25.54 -21.66
CA ASP A 53 -12.22 25.85 -20.98
C ASP A 53 -12.07 25.54 -19.46
N ASN A 54 -12.31 26.56 -18.63
CA ASN A 54 -12.22 26.44 -17.18
C ASN A 54 -13.55 25.99 -16.54
N LYS A 55 -14.57 25.69 -17.36
CA LYS A 55 -15.85 25.20 -16.86
C LYS A 55 -15.74 23.73 -16.49
N ILE A 56 -16.30 23.37 -15.31
CA ILE A 56 -16.43 21.99 -14.87
C ILE A 56 -17.61 21.36 -15.61
N TYR A 57 -17.35 20.21 -16.21
CA TYR A 57 -18.34 19.35 -16.85
C TYR A 57 -18.50 18.06 -16.07
N GLY A 58 -19.67 17.45 -16.11
CA GLY A 58 -19.89 16.15 -15.48
C GLY A 58 -21.29 15.95 -14.92
N GLN A 59 -21.42 15.04 -13.99
CA GLN A 59 -22.66 14.73 -13.26
C GLN A 59 -22.35 14.43 -11.80
N ASN A 60 -23.25 14.78 -10.89
CA ASN A 60 -23.10 14.53 -9.44
C ASN A 60 -21.76 15.08 -8.90
N VAL A 61 -21.30 16.21 -9.44
CA VAL A 61 -19.97 16.76 -9.15
C VAL A 61 -19.79 17.10 -7.67
N ASP A 62 -20.85 17.50 -6.98
CA ASP A 62 -20.84 17.90 -5.57
C ASP A 62 -21.43 16.83 -4.62
N THR A 63 -21.72 15.64 -5.14
CA THR A 63 -22.17 14.50 -4.31
C THR A 63 -20.99 13.90 -3.55
N PHE A 64 -21.14 13.69 -2.23
CA PHE A 64 -20.15 13.00 -1.43
C PHE A 64 -20.09 11.54 -1.76
N MET A 65 -18.91 11.08 -2.15
CA MET A 65 -18.65 9.70 -2.58
C MET A 65 -17.42 9.13 -1.87
N HIS A 66 -17.33 7.82 -1.78
CA HIS A 66 -16.17 7.12 -1.26
C HIS A 66 -15.04 7.16 -2.30
N PRO A 67 -13.88 7.78 -1.97
CA PRO A 67 -12.79 7.91 -2.94
C PRO A 67 -12.02 6.61 -3.17
N ALA A 68 -12.09 5.67 -2.23
CA ALA A 68 -11.20 4.52 -2.19
C ALA A 68 -9.73 4.94 -2.39
N SER A 69 -8.92 4.14 -3.06
CA SER A 69 -7.48 4.42 -3.23
C SER A 69 -7.14 5.64 -4.09
N THR A 70 -8.12 6.36 -4.66
CA THR A 70 -7.83 7.66 -5.29
C THR A 70 -7.41 8.70 -4.25
N LEU A 71 -7.79 8.52 -2.97
CA LEU A 71 -7.31 9.35 -1.86
C LEU A 71 -5.78 9.40 -1.74
N LYS A 72 -5.06 8.39 -2.25
CA LYS A 72 -3.60 8.38 -2.28
C LYS A 72 -2.99 9.49 -3.11
N VAL A 73 -3.74 10.07 -4.05
CA VAL A 73 -3.31 11.29 -4.77
C VAL A 73 -3.27 12.47 -3.83
N VAL A 74 -4.27 12.59 -2.96
CA VAL A 74 -4.37 13.66 -1.94
C VAL A 74 -3.22 13.55 -0.94
N SER A 75 -3.02 12.36 -0.37
CA SER A 75 -1.95 12.08 0.61
C SER A 75 -0.57 12.22 -0.01
N GLY A 76 -0.39 11.73 -1.24
CA GLY A 76 0.86 11.86 -1.99
C GLY A 76 1.20 13.30 -2.34
N LEU A 77 0.20 14.09 -2.78
CA LEU A 77 0.39 15.50 -3.05
C LEU A 77 0.78 16.26 -1.77
N ALA A 78 0.07 16.06 -0.67
CA ALA A 78 0.41 16.67 0.61
C ALA A 78 1.84 16.33 1.05
N ALA A 79 2.28 15.09 0.84
CA ALA A 79 3.63 14.67 1.16
C ALA A 79 4.69 15.34 0.29
N ILE A 80 4.49 15.40 -1.03
CA ILE A 80 5.42 16.07 -1.95
C ILE A 80 5.50 17.58 -1.66
N LEU A 81 4.36 18.21 -1.38
CA LEU A 81 4.32 19.66 -1.07
C LEU A 81 5.03 20.01 0.24
N TYR A 82 4.94 19.17 1.26
CA TYR A 82 5.45 19.49 2.59
C TYR A 82 6.86 18.92 2.86
N LEU A 83 7.12 17.69 2.44
CA LEU A 83 8.40 17.01 2.68
C LEU A 83 9.38 17.15 1.52
N GLY A 84 8.86 17.32 0.29
CA GLY A 84 9.67 17.33 -0.94
C GLY A 84 9.95 15.92 -1.48
N HIS A 85 10.39 15.84 -2.74
CA HIS A 85 10.73 14.57 -3.41
C HIS A 85 11.91 13.85 -2.77
N ASP A 86 12.89 14.61 -2.27
CA ASP A 86 14.18 14.07 -1.81
C ASP A 86 14.17 13.65 -0.33
N TYR A 87 13.04 13.81 0.36
CA TYR A 87 12.91 13.35 1.74
C TYR A 87 13.19 11.85 1.85
N THR A 88 14.00 11.46 2.84
CA THR A 88 14.31 10.05 3.14
C THR A 88 13.93 9.71 4.58
N PHE A 89 13.50 8.48 4.79
CA PHE A 89 13.30 7.91 6.11
C PHE A 89 14.64 7.41 6.64
N LYS A 90 15.01 7.77 7.88
CA LYS A 90 16.29 7.40 8.50
C LYS A 90 16.04 6.56 9.75
N THR A 91 16.06 5.23 9.60
CA THR A 91 16.05 4.30 10.74
C THR A 91 17.46 4.20 11.30
N THR A 92 17.64 4.50 12.61
CA THR A 92 18.95 4.58 13.26
C THR A 92 19.17 3.46 14.27
N LEU A 93 20.42 3.11 14.47
CA LEU A 93 20.91 2.36 15.61
C LEU A 93 21.87 3.27 16.39
N GLU A 94 21.61 3.40 17.68
CA GLU A 94 22.26 4.36 18.56
C GLU A 94 22.74 3.66 19.82
N VAL A 95 23.79 4.17 20.44
CA VAL A 95 24.31 3.73 21.74
C VAL A 95 24.26 4.90 22.71
N ALA A 96 24.22 4.63 24.00
CA ALA A 96 24.32 5.69 25.01
C ALA A 96 25.56 6.55 24.76
N ALA A 97 25.44 7.87 24.90
CA ALA A 97 26.49 8.81 24.48
C ALA A 97 27.86 8.55 25.12
N ASN A 98 27.90 8.01 26.35
CA ASN A 98 29.12 7.60 27.03
C ASN A 98 29.77 6.31 26.46
N ASN A 99 29.07 5.61 25.56
CA ASN A 99 29.55 4.43 24.85
C ASN A 99 29.98 4.73 23.40
N ALA A 100 30.11 6.00 23.07
CA ALA A 100 30.72 6.46 21.83
C ALA A 100 31.85 7.44 22.14
N ASP A 101 32.97 7.34 21.41
CA ASP A 101 34.03 8.33 21.51
C ASP A 101 33.63 9.63 20.79
N THR A 102 34.53 10.62 20.82
CA THR A 102 34.30 11.93 20.19
C THR A 102 34.18 11.88 18.68
N GLN A 103 34.52 10.75 18.06
CA GLN A 103 34.36 10.48 16.63
C GLN A 103 33.11 9.62 16.33
N GLY A 104 32.28 9.28 17.35
CA GLY A 104 31.09 8.43 17.23
C GLY A 104 31.44 6.95 17.11
N LYS A 105 32.67 6.52 17.40
CA LYS A 105 33.03 5.11 17.39
C LYS A 105 32.60 4.45 18.72
N VAL A 106 32.01 3.27 18.62
CA VAL A 106 31.55 2.49 19.79
C VAL A 106 32.71 2.09 20.67
N VAL A 107 32.57 2.30 21.97
CA VAL A 107 33.50 1.91 23.01
C VAL A 107 33.02 0.62 23.67
N THR A 108 33.88 -0.41 23.66
CA THR A 108 33.65 -1.71 24.35
C THR A 108 34.81 -2.01 25.27
N ASP A 109 34.59 -2.90 26.25
CA ASP A 109 35.66 -3.49 27.02
C ASP A 109 36.49 -4.51 26.20
N GLN A 110 37.52 -5.09 26.81
CA GLN A 110 38.43 -6.07 26.16
C GLN A 110 37.70 -7.36 25.70
N ASN A 111 36.52 -7.67 26.26
CA ASN A 111 35.72 -8.83 25.91
C ASN A 111 34.70 -8.53 24.80
N GLY A 112 34.62 -7.28 24.34
CA GLY A 112 33.63 -6.82 23.38
C GLY A 112 32.26 -6.54 24.00
N THR A 113 32.21 -6.21 25.32
CA THR A 113 30.99 -5.81 25.99
C THR A 113 30.77 -4.31 25.89
N LEU A 114 29.59 -3.91 25.41
CA LEU A 114 29.08 -2.55 25.46
C LEU A 114 28.32 -2.35 26.79
N HIS A 115 28.81 -1.46 27.65
CA HIS A 115 28.24 -1.18 28.96
C HIS A 115 27.14 -0.13 28.89
N GLY A 116 25.94 -0.53 28.45
CA GLY A 116 24.75 0.34 28.36
C GLY A 116 23.73 -0.22 27.40
N ASN A 117 22.71 0.60 27.11
CA ASN A 117 21.64 0.22 26.20
C ASN A 117 21.99 0.51 24.75
N VAL A 118 21.35 -0.24 23.86
CA VAL A 118 21.30 0.04 22.41
C VAL A 118 19.89 0.50 22.06
N LEU A 119 19.77 1.60 21.35
CA LEU A 119 18.51 2.14 20.87
C LEU A 119 18.37 1.91 19.37
N ILE A 120 17.24 1.37 18.94
CA ILE A 120 16.85 1.27 17.53
C ILE A 120 15.64 2.17 17.33
N LYS A 121 15.82 3.26 16.57
CA LYS A 121 14.77 4.23 16.35
C LYS A 121 14.07 3.98 15.02
N PHE A 122 12.86 3.46 15.08
CA PHE A 122 12.01 3.26 13.93
C PHE A 122 11.24 4.53 13.57
N VAL A 123 11.17 4.85 12.29
CA VAL A 123 10.61 6.11 11.81
C VAL A 123 9.42 5.94 10.86
N GLY A 124 8.89 4.73 10.75
CA GLY A 124 7.76 4.45 9.86
C GLY A 124 8.18 4.32 8.39
N ASP A 125 9.43 3.95 8.10
CA ASP A 125 9.89 3.68 6.73
C ASP A 125 9.13 2.49 6.12
N PRO A 126 8.27 2.70 5.11
CA PRO A 126 7.48 1.62 4.52
C PRO A 126 8.31 0.64 3.69
N SER A 127 9.55 1.00 3.37
CA SER A 127 10.47 0.20 2.56
C SER A 127 11.47 -0.61 3.38
N PHE A 128 11.52 -0.41 4.71
CA PHE A 128 12.46 -1.10 5.60
C PHE A 128 12.24 -2.61 5.62
N THR A 129 13.31 -3.37 5.47
CA THR A 129 13.29 -4.82 5.35
C THR A 129 14.13 -5.51 6.42
N THR A 130 13.94 -6.81 6.61
CA THR A 130 14.83 -7.63 7.45
C THR A 130 16.28 -7.60 6.96
N LYS A 131 16.52 -7.44 5.64
CA LYS A 131 17.86 -7.24 5.08
C LYS A 131 18.45 -5.92 5.57
N SER A 132 17.68 -4.83 5.52
CA SER A 132 18.06 -3.52 6.04
C SER A 132 18.34 -3.58 7.54
N PHE A 133 17.51 -4.30 8.28
CA PHE A 133 17.67 -4.48 9.72
C PHE A 133 18.96 -5.24 10.07
N ARG A 134 19.25 -6.35 9.37
CA ARG A 134 20.53 -7.07 9.51
C ARG A 134 21.74 -6.18 9.20
N THR A 135 21.63 -5.30 8.20
CA THR A 135 22.67 -4.33 7.86
C THR A 135 22.86 -3.30 8.99
N LEU A 136 21.76 -2.83 9.57
CA LEU A 136 21.78 -1.88 10.68
C LEU A 136 22.47 -2.49 11.92
N VAL A 137 22.04 -3.70 12.36
CA VAL A 137 22.64 -4.39 13.52
C VAL A 137 24.10 -4.79 13.27
N ASN A 138 24.48 -5.01 12.00
CA ASN A 138 25.87 -5.31 11.65
C ASN A 138 26.85 -4.16 11.99
N SER A 139 26.36 -2.94 12.25
CA SER A 139 27.19 -1.84 12.76
C SER A 139 27.80 -2.17 14.14
N LEU A 140 27.02 -2.85 15.00
CA LEU A 140 27.54 -3.34 16.30
C LEU A 140 28.61 -4.41 16.11
N SER A 141 28.36 -5.40 15.23
CA SER A 141 29.35 -6.46 14.96
C SER A 141 30.66 -5.90 14.39
N LYS A 142 30.58 -4.90 13.48
CA LYS A 142 31.76 -4.22 12.93
C LYS A 142 32.52 -3.43 13.99
N ALA A 143 31.83 -2.94 15.02
CA ALA A 143 32.44 -2.27 16.16
C ALA A 143 33.02 -3.25 17.21
N GLY A 144 32.95 -4.56 16.97
CA GLY A 144 33.47 -5.59 17.86
C GLY A 144 32.54 -5.94 19.04
N VAL A 145 31.28 -5.46 19.05
CA VAL A 145 30.31 -5.76 20.10
C VAL A 145 29.89 -7.24 20.03
N LYS A 146 30.07 -7.96 21.11
CA LYS A 146 29.65 -9.35 21.32
C LYS A 146 28.55 -9.46 22.38
N ASN A 147 28.51 -8.51 23.32
CA ASN A 147 27.55 -8.45 24.39
C ASN A 147 27.11 -7.01 24.65
N VAL A 148 25.82 -6.79 24.82
CA VAL A 148 25.23 -5.56 25.33
C VAL A 148 24.83 -5.79 26.78
N ALA A 149 25.52 -5.19 27.73
CA ALA A 149 25.26 -5.37 29.17
C ALA A 149 23.95 -4.69 29.62
N GLY A 150 23.29 -3.97 28.75
CA GLY A 150 21.98 -3.36 28.94
C GLY A 150 20.89 -3.98 28.06
N ASP A 151 19.87 -3.18 27.80
CA ASP A 151 18.69 -3.56 27.02
C ASP A 151 18.78 -3.07 25.57
N ILE A 152 18.09 -3.76 24.66
CA ILE A 152 17.80 -3.25 23.33
C ILE A 152 16.48 -2.49 23.43
N ILE A 153 16.52 -1.19 23.21
CA ILE A 153 15.36 -0.31 23.25
C ILE A 153 14.87 -0.07 21.82
N LEU A 154 13.63 -0.42 21.54
CA LEU A 154 12.97 -0.13 20.27
C LEU A 154 12.13 1.13 20.42
N ASP A 155 12.58 2.24 19.87
CA ASP A 155 11.82 3.48 19.85
C ASP A 155 10.76 3.42 18.73
N VAL A 156 9.51 3.32 19.15
CA VAL A 156 8.31 3.31 18.31
C VAL A 156 7.44 4.54 18.56
N SER A 157 8.02 5.63 19.04
CA SER A 157 7.31 6.82 19.49
C SER A 157 6.73 7.67 18.36
N ARG A 158 7.23 7.53 17.12
CA ARG A 158 6.90 8.42 15.99
C ARG A 158 5.43 8.37 15.58
N PHE A 159 4.82 7.17 15.61
CA PHE A 159 3.40 6.96 15.30
C PHE A 159 2.68 6.42 16.54
N GLY A 160 1.48 6.90 16.77
CA GLY A 160 0.67 6.52 17.94
C GLY A 160 -0.80 6.34 17.57
N GLY A 161 -1.61 6.09 18.58
CA GLY A 161 -3.05 5.86 18.43
C GLY A 161 -3.39 4.49 17.87
N LEU A 162 -4.47 4.39 17.14
CA LEU A 162 -4.95 3.13 16.56
C LEU A 162 -3.97 2.59 15.51
N SER A 163 -3.77 1.28 15.49
CA SER A 163 -2.94 0.59 14.49
C SER A 163 -3.58 0.57 13.09
N LYS A 164 -4.91 0.53 13.04
CA LYS A 164 -5.73 0.52 11.81
C LYS A 164 -6.66 1.72 11.78
N GLY A 165 -7.05 2.18 10.58
CA GLY A 165 -8.00 3.26 10.39
C GLY A 165 -9.41 2.88 10.84
N THR A 166 -10.17 3.86 11.34
CA THR A 166 -11.56 3.64 11.75
C THR A 166 -12.40 3.20 10.54
N GLY A 167 -13.28 2.21 10.73
CA GLY A 167 -14.16 1.69 9.69
C GLY A 167 -13.49 0.69 8.73
N TRP A 168 -12.24 0.30 8.94
CA TRP A 168 -11.68 -0.82 8.20
C TRP A 168 -12.43 -2.10 8.56
N SER A 169 -12.80 -2.90 7.55
CA SER A 169 -13.45 -4.18 7.75
C SER A 169 -12.60 -5.10 8.64
N TRP A 170 -13.23 -5.69 9.65
CA TRP A 170 -12.53 -6.57 10.58
C TRP A 170 -12.19 -7.93 9.94
N ASP A 171 -13.02 -8.41 9.02
CA ASP A 171 -12.83 -9.63 8.23
C ASP A 171 -11.65 -9.53 7.26
N ASP A 172 -11.30 -8.31 6.82
CA ASP A 172 -10.08 -8.05 6.06
C ASP A 172 -8.82 -7.97 6.94
N ALA A 173 -8.97 -7.95 8.26
CA ALA A 173 -7.86 -7.71 9.20
C ALA A 173 -6.66 -8.67 9.02
N PRO A 174 -6.84 -9.95 8.63
CA PRO A 174 -5.72 -10.86 8.39
C PRO A 174 -4.98 -10.62 7.07
N VAL A 175 -5.49 -9.79 6.15
CA VAL A 175 -4.96 -9.68 4.78
C VAL A 175 -3.98 -8.52 4.65
N CYS A 176 -2.88 -8.71 3.90
CA CYS A 176 -1.78 -7.73 3.79
C CYS A 176 -2.17 -6.33 3.33
N PHE A 177 -3.28 -6.14 2.62
CA PHE A 177 -3.71 -4.79 2.23
C PHE A 177 -4.22 -3.94 3.41
N THR A 178 -4.49 -4.58 4.57
CA THR A 178 -4.81 -3.91 5.84
C THR A 178 -3.62 -3.87 6.81
N ALA A 179 -2.41 -4.16 6.34
CA ALA A 179 -1.22 -4.12 7.20
C ALA A 179 -1.06 -2.74 7.84
N PRO A 180 -0.94 -2.66 9.18
CA PRO A 180 -0.91 -1.39 9.89
C PRO A 180 0.42 -0.66 9.69
N ALA A 181 0.34 0.66 9.48
CA ALA A 181 1.50 1.55 9.43
C ALA A 181 1.84 2.01 10.86
N GLY A 182 2.59 1.17 11.60
CA GLY A 182 3.22 1.52 12.86
C GLY A 182 4.54 2.27 12.66
N SER A 183 5.21 2.69 13.75
CA SER A 183 6.56 3.25 13.65
C SER A 183 7.55 2.20 13.18
N ALA A 184 7.45 0.97 13.68
CA ALA A 184 8.21 -0.18 13.21
C ALA A 184 7.48 -0.84 12.05
N ILE A 185 8.00 -0.64 10.84
CA ILE A 185 7.56 -1.35 9.63
C ILE A 185 8.73 -2.24 9.19
N ILE A 186 8.50 -3.55 9.16
CA ILE A 186 9.50 -4.52 8.70
C ILE A 186 8.84 -5.41 7.64
N ASN A 187 9.43 -5.48 6.43
CA ASN A 187 8.88 -6.22 5.29
C ASN A 187 7.41 -5.83 4.99
N ARG A 188 7.07 -4.52 5.09
CA ARG A 188 5.72 -3.97 4.89
C ARG A 188 4.68 -4.52 5.87
N ASN A 189 5.10 -4.99 7.02
CA ASN A 189 4.24 -5.65 8.02
C ASN A 189 3.32 -6.71 7.38
N CYS A 190 3.88 -7.50 6.47
CA CYS A 190 3.18 -8.50 5.67
C CYS A 190 4.02 -9.76 5.57
N VAL A 191 3.40 -10.90 5.83
CA VAL A 191 4.01 -12.23 5.74
C VAL A 191 3.44 -12.98 4.54
N PHE A 192 4.32 -13.49 3.70
CA PHE A 192 3.95 -14.40 2.62
C PHE A 192 4.11 -15.83 3.08
N ALA A 193 3.02 -16.59 3.03
CA ALA A 193 2.95 -17.98 3.38
C ALA A 193 2.31 -18.79 2.23
N GLN A 194 2.20 -20.08 2.39
CA GLN A 194 1.53 -20.97 1.45
C GLN A 194 0.70 -21.99 2.22
N LEU A 195 -0.40 -22.42 1.62
CA LEU A 195 -1.20 -23.53 2.08
C LEU A 195 -1.08 -24.66 1.05
N GLN A 196 -0.47 -25.77 1.45
CA GLN A 196 -0.27 -26.94 0.60
C GLN A 196 -1.47 -27.86 0.68
N PRO A 197 -2.28 -28.00 -0.39
CA PRO A 197 -3.32 -29.03 -0.43
C PRO A 197 -2.69 -30.43 -0.36
N ASN A 198 -3.34 -31.34 0.37
CA ASN A 198 -2.92 -32.75 0.50
C ASN A 198 -3.89 -33.71 -0.22
N GLY A 199 -4.61 -33.20 -1.23
CA GLY A 199 -5.66 -33.91 -1.95
C GLY A 199 -7.07 -33.50 -1.49
N VAL A 200 -8.06 -33.88 -2.29
CA VAL A 200 -9.48 -33.58 -1.99
C VAL A 200 -9.90 -34.34 -0.72
N GLY A 201 -10.59 -33.65 0.20
CA GLY A 201 -11.05 -34.18 1.48
C GLY A 201 -10.00 -34.17 2.60
N ASN A 202 -8.75 -33.83 2.32
CA ASN A 202 -7.68 -33.79 3.33
C ASN A 202 -7.36 -32.36 3.77
N VAL A 203 -6.97 -32.21 5.04
CA VAL A 203 -6.53 -30.91 5.61
C VAL A 203 -5.25 -30.45 4.92
N ALA A 204 -5.22 -29.20 4.52
CA ALA A 204 -4.07 -28.59 3.88
C ALA A 204 -3.00 -28.16 4.90
N THR A 205 -1.73 -28.32 4.55
CA THR A 205 -0.59 -28.02 5.43
C THR A 205 -0.09 -26.59 5.18
N PRO A 206 -0.03 -25.73 6.23
CA PRO A 206 0.55 -24.39 6.12
C PRO A 206 2.07 -24.48 5.98
N LYS A 207 2.65 -23.64 5.11
CA LYS A 207 4.10 -23.48 4.90
C LYS A 207 4.50 -22.03 5.06
N LEU A 208 5.42 -21.79 5.97
CA LEU A 208 6.05 -20.48 6.20
C LEU A 208 7.45 -20.45 5.63
N SER A 209 7.92 -19.26 5.27
CA SER A 209 9.35 -19.05 5.04
C SER A 209 10.12 -19.32 6.32
N ALA A 210 11.27 -19.98 6.21
CA ALA A 210 12.11 -20.32 7.37
C ALA A 210 12.45 -19.05 8.18
N GLY A 211 12.27 -19.15 9.51
CA GLY A 211 12.56 -18.05 10.45
C GLY A 211 11.50 -16.93 10.49
N SER A 212 10.33 -17.11 9.87
CA SER A 212 9.24 -16.13 10.02
C SER A 212 8.63 -16.22 11.43
N PRO A 213 8.62 -15.13 12.21
CA PRO A 213 8.17 -15.18 13.60
C PRO A 213 6.64 -15.01 13.71
N ILE A 214 5.89 -15.90 13.07
CA ILE A 214 4.44 -16.01 13.24
C ILE A 214 4.06 -17.46 13.50
N THR A 215 2.89 -17.67 14.07
CA THR A 215 2.26 -18.99 14.17
C THR A 215 1.17 -19.09 13.11
N LEU A 216 1.19 -20.16 12.32
CA LEU A 216 0.20 -20.42 11.28
C LEU A 216 -0.28 -21.87 11.40
N THR A 217 -1.57 -22.05 11.66
CA THR A 217 -2.25 -23.35 11.70
C THR A 217 -3.36 -23.40 10.66
N SER A 218 -3.84 -24.58 10.33
CA SER A 218 -4.90 -24.75 9.33
C SER A 218 -5.76 -25.97 9.59
N ASP A 219 -7.07 -25.80 9.42
CA ASP A 219 -8.08 -26.86 9.29
C ASP A 219 -8.75 -26.82 7.89
N ALA A 220 -8.25 -25.95 7.00
CA ALA A 220 -8.80 -25.83 5.65
C ALA A 220 -8.65 -27.14 4.86
N VAL A 221 -9.72 -27.57 4.19
CA VAL A 221 -9.80 -28.84 3.49
C VAL A 221 -9.59 -28.66 1.98
N GLY A 222 -8.86 -29.56 1.37
CA GLY A 222 -8.69 -29.58 -0.09
C GLY A 222 -10.01 -29.91 -0.78
N VAL A 223 -10.39 -29.16 -1.81
CA VAL A 223 -11.60 -29.40 -2.62
C VAL A 223 -11.27 -29.42 -4.11
N ALA A 224 -12.13 -30.06 -4.91
CA ALA A 224 -11.99 -29.96 -6.35
C ALA A 224 -12.14 -28.50 -6.79
N PRO A 225 -11.42 -28.03 -7.83
CA PRO A 225 -11.48 -26.63 -8.27
C PRO A 225 -12.87 -26.14 -8.63
N SER A 226 -13.74 -27.04 -9.11
CA SER A 226 -15.16 -26.74 -9.41
C SER A 226 -16.01 -26.44 -8.15
N ASN A 227 -15.57 -26.90 -6.99
CA ASN A 227 -16.28 -26.74 -5.71
C ASN A 227 -15.72 -25.58 -4.87
N TYR A 228 -14.63 -24.93 -5.33
CA TYR A 228 -14.07 -23.76 -4.67
C TYR A 228 -14.86 -22.53 -5.04
N GLY A 229 -15.23 -21.76 -4.05
CA GLY A 229 -16.14 -20.60 -4.19
C GLY A 229 -17.60 -20.99 -3.96
N GLY A 230 -18.46 -20.01 -3.84
CA GLY A 230 -19.88 -20.21 -3.56
C GLY A 230 -20.17 -20.82 -2.19
N ASN A 231 -19.92 -22.11 -2.02
CA ASN A 231 -20.22 -22.82 -0.77
C ASN A 231 -18.97 -23.07 0.10
N CYS A 232 -17.78 -22.75 -0.37
CA CYS A 232 -16.55 -22.99 0.35
C CYS A 232 -15.47 -22.01 -0.05
N GLU A 233 -15.12 -21.11 0.86
CA GLU A 233 -14.08 -20.13 0.72
C GLU A 233 -13.00 -20.34 1.78
N LEU A 234 -11.83 -19.75 1.55
CA LEU A 234 -10.74 -19.75 2.50
C LEU A 234 -10.87 -18.53 3.41
N GLU A 235 -10.85 -18.77 4.70
CA GLU A 235 -10.91 -17.73 5.72
C GLU A 235 -9.67 -17.78 6.61
N ALA A 236 -9.31 -16.66 7.20
CA ALA A 236 -8.19 -16.55 8.11
C ALA A 236 -8.61 -15.83 9.40
N ASP A 237 -8.57 -16.53 10.49
CA ASP A 237 -8.72 -15.94 11.83
C ASP A 237 -7.38 -15.38 12.29
N LEU A 238 -7.43 -14.19 12.89
CA LEU A 238 -6.29 -13.48 13.41
C LEU A 238 -6.40 -13.35 14.92
N TYR A 239 -5.47 -14.00 15.63
CA TYR A 239 -5.34 -13.92 17.09
C TYR A 239 -4.24 -12.97 17.52
N MET A 240 -4.10 -12.75 18.82
CA MET A 240 -3.05 -11.93 19.40
C MET A 240 -1.64 -12.45 19.02
N LYS A 241 -0.66 -11.56 19.04
CA LYS A 241 0.75 -11.88 18.78
C LYS A 241 1.02 -12.54 17.42
N ASN A 242 0.32 -12.07 16.39
CA ASN A 242 0.52 -12.54 15.01
C ASN A 242 0.32 -14.07 14.83
N GLN A 243 -0.68 -14.63 15.49
CA GLN A 243 -1.09 -16.02 15.34
C GLN A 243 -2.28 -16.08 14.39
N TYR A 244 -2.24 -17.03 13.44
CA TYR A 244 -3.25 -17.19 12.40
C TYR A 244 -3.75 -18.62 12.37
N HIS A 245 -5.05 -18.76 12.15
CA HIS A 245 -5.70 -20.04 11.89
C HIS A 245 -6.47 -19.95 10.58
N ILE A 246 -6.22 -20.86 9.66
CA ILE A 246 -6.84 -20.88 8.33
C ILE A 246 -7.92 -21.94 8.32
N THR A 247 -9.14 -21.56 7.96
CA THR A 247 -10.32 -22.43 7.89
C THR A 247 -10.93 -22.43 6.49
N GLY A 248 -12.03 -23.18 6.31
CA GLY A 248 -12.73 -23.30 5.04
C GLY A 248 -12.06 -24.26 4.08
N CYS A 249 -11.85 -23.88 2.84
CA CYS A 249 -11.27 -24.79 1.85
C CYS A 249 -10.31 -24.13 0.87
N VAL A 250 -9.48 -24.99 0.26
CA VAL A 250 -8.48 -24.61 -0.75
C VAL A 250 -8.60 -25.50 -1.98
N PRO A 251 -8.54 -24.95 -3.22
CA PRO A 251 -8.66 -25.77 -4.41
C PRO A 251 -7.42 -26.65 -4.60
N VAL A 252 -7.64 -27.92 -4.89
CA VAL A 252 -6.58 -28.85 -5.30
C VAL A 252 -6.34 -28.68 -6.80
N LEU A 253 -5.36 -27.85 -7.14
CA LEU A 253 -4.98 -27.57 -8.52
C LEU A 253 -4.13 -28.70 -9.12
N GLU A 254 -3.97 -28.70 -10.45
CA GLU A 254 -3.04 -29.60 -11.12
C GLU A 254 -1.64 -29.52 -10.49
N LYS A 255 -0.99 -30.67 -10.31
CA LYS A 255 0.33 -30.79 -9.66
C LYS A 255 0.36 -30.37 -8.19
N ASN A 256 -0.78 -30.35 -7.49
CA ASN A 256 -0.88 -29.95 -6.08
C ASN A 256 -0.15 -28.63 -5.78
N GLN A 257 -0.31 -27.64 -6.64
CA GLN A 257 0.33 -26.34 -6.44
C GLN A 257 -0.11 -25.70 -5.12
N PRO A 258 0.84 -25.20 -4.31
CA PRO A 258 0.49 -24.56 -3.05
C PRO A 258 -0.30 -23.26 -3.31
N TRP A 259 -1.30 -23.03 -2.46
CA TRP A 259 -2.09 -21.82 -2.50
C TRP A 259 -1.37 -20.68 -1.75
N PRO A 260 -1.15 -19.52 -2.38
CA PRO A 260 -0.44 -18.40 -1.74
C PRO A 260 -1.30 -17.71 -0.70
N LEU A 261 -0.70 -17.37 0.43
CA LEU A 261 -1.29 -16.57 1.50
C LEU A 261 -0.48 -15.28 1.66
N SER A 262 -1.19 -14.17 1.93
CA SER A 262 -0.60 -12.87 2.23
C SER A 262 -1.22 -12.34 3.51
N LEU A 263 -0.52 -12.51 4.64
CA LEU A 263 -1.03 -12.27 5.98
C LEU A 263 -0.51 -10.93 6.55
N SER A 264 -1.43 -10.11 7.04
CA SER A 264 -1.14 -8.82 7.68
C SER A 264 -0.58 -9.04 9.08
N VAL A 265 0.57 -8.49 9.39
CA VAL A 265 1.08 -8.41 10.77
C VAL A 265 0.19 -7.46 11.56
N SER A 266 -0.53 -7.97 12.54
CA SER A 266 -1.46 -7.19 13.38
C SER A 266 -0.79 -6.49 14.54
N ASP A 267 0.17 -7.16 15.17
CA ASP A 267 0.98 -6.65 16.26
C ASP A 267 2.38 -6.30 15.75
N THR A 268 2.51 -5.03 15.34
CA THR A 268 3.79 -4.51 14.78
C THR A 268 4.88 -4.38 15.84
N ASP A 269 4.51 -4.21 17.10
CA ASP A 269 5.45 -4.10 18.21
C ASP A 269 6.05 -5.47 18.52
N GLN A 270 5.22 -6.50 18.65
CA GLN A 270 5.70 -7.87 18.82
C GLN A 270 6.54 -8.31 17.60
N TRP A 271 6.13 -7.95 16.39
CA TRP A 271 6.88 -8.21 15.15
C TRP A 271 8.29 -7.61 15.18
N ALA A 272 8.41 -6.36 15.66
CA ALA A 272 9.71 -5.72 15.82
C ALA A 272 10.57 -6.39 16.89
N VAL A 273 9.97 -6.79 18.02
CA VAL A 273 10.64 -7.53 19.10
C VAL A 273 11.17 -8.88 18.59
N ASP A 274 10.34 -9.63 17.90
CA ASP A 274 10.68 -10.97 17.39
C ASP A 274 11.83 -10.90 16.36
N TRP A 275 11.74 -9.96 15.39
CA TRP A 275 12.82 -9.78 14.43
C TRP A 275 14.11 -9.27 15.07
N THR A 276 14.03 -8.42 16.09
CA THR A 276 15.19 -7.98 16.86
C THR A 276 15.89 -9.18 17.49
N ASN A 277 15.12 -10.02 18.17
CA ASN A 277 15.64 -11.22 18.83
C ASN A 277 16.33 -12.17 17.82
N ILE A 278 15.67 -12.44 16.71
CA ILE A 278 16.23 -13.28 15.62
C ILE A 278 17.54 -12.70 15.09
N ILE A 279 17.57 -11.41 14.75
CA ILE A 279 18.72 -10.79 14.10
C ILE A 279 19.92 -10.66 15.06
N PHE A 280 19.70 -10.33 16.35
CA PHE A 280 20.76 -10.28 17.32
C PHE A 280 21.34 -11.68 17.57
N ASN A 281 20.50 -12.72 17.64
CA ASN A 281 20.96 -14.12 17.75
C ASN A 281 21.75 -14.56 16.50
N GLU A 282 21.30 -14.21 15.29
CA GLU A 282 22.06 -14.48 14.05
C GLU A 282 23.46 -13.81 14.08
N LYS A 283 23.55 -12.62 14.69
CA LYS A 283 24.81 -11.86 14.85
C LYS A 283 25.64 -12.32 16.06
N LYS A 284 25.14 -13.25 16.87
CA LYS A 284 25.77 -13.73 18.10
C LYS A 284 26.08 -12.58 19.07
N ILE A 285 25.17 -11.61 19.16
CA ILE A 285 25.23 -10.50 20.12
C ILE A 285 24.24 -10.81 21.22
N SER A 286 24.72 -11.05 22.46
CA SER A 286 23.88 -11.23 23.63
C SER A 286 23.43 -9.87 24.21
N PHE A 287 22.30 -9.86 24.91
CA PHE A 287 21.73 -8.67 25.56
C PHE A 287 20.81 -9.08 26.73
N ASN A 288 20.43 -8.14 27.59
CA ASN A 288 19.56 -8.45 28.75
C ASN A 288 18.11 -8.68 28.32
N SER A 289 17.48 -7.65 27.75
CA SER A 289 16.07 -7.72 27.33
C SER A 289 15.80 -6.77 26.17
N ILE A 290 14.60 -6.90 25.56
CA ILE A 290 14.10 -5.95 24.57
C ILE A 290 12.97 -5.14 25.20
N LYS A 291 13.04 -3.81 25.09
CA LYS A 291 12.05 -2.87 25.60
C LYS A 291 11.50 -1.98 24.52
N LEU A 292 10.21 -1.67 24.58
CA LEU A 292 9.55 -0.72 23.67
C LEU A 292 9.54 0.67 24.32
N ALA A 293 10.01 1.69 23.61
CA ALA A 293 9.90 3.08 24.01
C ALA A 293 8.87 3.81 23.15
N ARG A 294 7.90 4.45 23.81
CA ARG A 294 6.84 5.26 23.18
C ARG A 294 7.01 6.77 23.38
N ALA A 295 8.17 7.15 23.88
CA ALA A 295 8.62 8.53 24.00
C ALA A 295 10.07 8.62 23.52
N THR A 296 10.45 9.78 22.99
CA THR A 296 11.82 10.04 22.54
C THR A 296 12.82 9.77 23.63
N GLN A 297 13.88 9.07 23.30
CA GLN A 297 14.97 8.71 24.21
C GLN A 297 16.17 9.66 23.98
N PRO A 298 16.45 10.60 24.89
CA PRO A 298 17.63 11.47 24.80
C PRO A 298 18.90 10.74 25.26
N GLY A 299 20.08 11.33 24.93
CA GLY A 299 21.37 10.87 25.45
C GLY A 299 21.96 9.69 24.66
N TYR A 300 21.59 9.51 23.40
CA TYR A 300 22.14 8.49 22.53
C TYR A 300 22.91 9.11 21.35
N THR A 301 23.91 8.38 20.85
CA THR A 301 24.72 8.72 19.69
C THR A 301 24.50 7.71 18.58
N THR A 302 24.24 8.18 17.38
CA THR A 302 24.00 7.33 16.20
C THR A 302 25.29 6.69 15.73
N ILE A 303 25.27 5.35 15.57
CA ILE A 303 26.39 4.55 15.07
C ILE A 303 26.07 3.79 13.79
N GLY A 304 24.80 3.76 13.41
CA GLY A 304 24.33 3.14 12.18
C GLY A 304 23.07 3.81 11.68
N VAL A 305 22.94 3.94 10.35
CA VAL A 305 21.77 4.53 9.69
C VAL A 305 21.42 3.68 8.48
N ILE A 306 20.12 3.43 8.30
CA ILE A 306 19.55 2.95 7.05
C ILE A 306 18.64 4.05 6.52
N GLU A 307 18.93 4.53 5.34
CA GLU A 307 18.09 5.48 4.63
C GLU A 307 17.21 4.76 3.60
N SER A 308 15.95 5.19 3.47
CA SER A 308 15.08 4.75 2.39
C SER A 308 15.49 5.34 1.04
N ALA A 309 14.89 4.87 -0.04
CA ALA A 309 14.83 5.63 -1.28
C ALA A 309 14.13 6.99 -1.07
N PRO A 310 14.37 7.99 -1.94
CA PRO A 310 13.69 9.28 -1.87
C PRO A 310 12.16 9.14 -1.92
N LEU A 311 11.45 10.05 -1.26
CA LEU A 311 9.98 10.06 -1.17
C LEU A 311 9.30 9.98 -2.54
N GLY A 312 9.86 10.63 -3.57
CA GLY A 312 9.35 10.56 -4.92
C GLY A 312 9.25 9.10 -5.45
N GLU A 313 10.25 8.27 -5.18
CA GLU A 313 10.24 6.85 -5.56
C GLU A 313 9.25 6.04 -4.71
N LEU A 314 9.18 6.31 -3.41
CA LEU A 314 8.24 5.66 -2.51
C LEU A 314 6.78 6.02 -2.86
N ALA A 315 6.52 7.29 -3.20
CA ALA A 315 5.22 7.76 -3.67
C ALA A 315 4.85 7.14 -5.02
N LYS A 316 5.79 7.03 -5.96
CA LYS A 316 5.57 6.30 -7.22
C LYS A 316 5.21 4.84 -6.97
N TYR A 317 5.94 4.15 -6.09
CA TYR A 317 5.60 2.76 -5.70
C TYR A 317 4.19 2.68 -5.09
N MET A 318 3.87 3.59 -4.15
CA MET A 318 2.55 3.71 -3.53
C MET A 318 1.42 3.83 -4.57
N LEU A 319 1.58 4.73 -5.53
CA LEU A 319 0.57 5.03 -6.55
C LEU A 319 0.44 3.89 -7.57
N HIS A 320 1.57 3.32 -8.04
CA HIS A 320 1.58 2.21 -9.01
C HIS A 320 1.05 0.90 -8.45
N ARG A 321 1.36 0.58 -7.18
CA ARG A 321 0.91 -0.65 -6.50
C ARG A 321 -0.35 -0.46 -5.70
N SER A 322 -0.84 0.78 -5.59
CA SER A 322 -1.95 1.13 -4.72
C SER A 322 -1.74 0.65 -3.26
N ASN A 323 -0.50 0.73 -2.76
CA ASN A 323 -0.14 0.15 -1.48
C ASN A 323 -0.65 1.01 -0.31
N ASN A 324 -1.50 0.42 0.55
CA ASN A 324 -2.15 1.12 1.65
C ASN A 324 -1.18 1.47 2.77
N LEU A 325 -0.28 0.55 3.14
CA LEU A 325 0.71 0.79 4.19
C LEU A 325 1.65 1.95 3.82
N TYR A 326 2.13 2.01 2.57
CA TYR A 326 2.94 3.14 2.09
C TYR A 326 2.18 4.46 2.20
N ALA A 327 0.91 4.47 1.82
CA ALA A 327 0.09 5.68 1.88
C ALA A 327 -0.08 6.19 3.31
N ASP A 328 -0.43 5.32 4.25
CA ASP A 328 -0.57 5.71 5.64
C ASP A 328 0.77 6.07 6.29
N ALA A 329 1.85 5.34 6.01
CA ALA A 329 3.17 5.65 6.54
C ALA A 329 3.66 7.03 6.07
N ILE A 330 3.51 7.33 4.78
CA ILE A 330 3.85 8.64 4.20
C ILE A 330 2.96 9.73 4.79
N ALA A 331 1.64 9.53 4.83
CA ALA A 331 0.70 10.50 5.39
C ALA A 331 0.91 10.75 6.89
N LYS A 332 1.16 9.70 7.69
CA LYS A 332 1.52 9.83 9.11
C LYS A 332 2.85 10.57 9.29
N THR A 333 3.81 10.37 8.37
CA THR A 333 5.07 11.11 8.41
C THR A 333 4.86 12.60 8.19
N VAL A 334 3.98 13.01 7.24
CA VAL A 334 3.58 14.42 7.11
C VAL A 334 3.06 14.97 8.44
N ALA A 335 2.18 14.25 9.11
CA ALA A 335 1.63 14.69 10.40
C ALA A 335 2.66 14.76 11.51
N ALA A 336 3.56 13.77 11.61
CA ALA A 336 4.62 13.76 12.60
C ALA A 336 5.58 14.95 12.41
N GLU A 337 5.94 15.26 11.17
CA GLU A 337 6.80 16.41 10.85
C GLU A 337 6.08 17.75 11.01
N TYR A 338 4.80 17.83 10.65
CA TYR A 338 4.03 19.08 10.73
C TYR A 338 3.78 19.50 12.18
N TYR A 339 3.34 18.56 13.02
CA TYR A 339 3.00 18.85 14.43
C TYR A 339 4.15 18.63 15.41
N LYS A 340 5.24 17.98 15.01
CA LYS A 340 6.32 17.52 15.92
C LYS A 340 5.79 16.68 17.10
N LEU A 341 4.76 15.89 16.84
CA LEU A 341 4.08 15.02 17.79
C LEU A 341 3.87 13.63 17.15
N PRO A 342 3.68 12.58 17.97
CA PRO A 342 3.34 11.26 17.44
C PRO A 342 2.13 11.32 16.51
N ALA A 343 2.26 10.79 15.30
CA ALA A 343 1.17 10.82 14.34
C ALA A 343 0.09 9.80 14.68
N THR A 344 -1.15 10.27 14.73
CA THR A 344 -2.38 9.46 14.80
C THR A 344 -3.16 9.65 13.52
N TYR A 345 -4.14 8.80 13.21
CA TYR A 345 -5.01 9.03 12.03
C TYR A 345 -5.68 10.40 12.06
N SER A 346 -6.18 10.84 13.22
CA SER A 346 -6.78 12.18 13.36
C SER A 346 -5.79 13.31 13.06
N ARG A 347 -4.54 13.23 13.58
CA ARG A 347 -3.52 14.23 13.24
C ARG A 347 -3.12 14.15 11.76
N THR A 348 -3.09 12.95 11.19
CA THR A 348 -2.75 12.72 9.79
C THR A 348 -3.73 13.43 8.85
N THR A 349 -5.03 13.24 9.04
CA THR A 349 -6.04 13.88 8.20
C THR A 349 -6.08 15.41 8.37
N ARG A 350 -5.84 15.90 9.58
CA ARG A 350 -5.70 17.35 9.85
C ARG A 350 -4.45 17.94 9.19
N ALA A 351 -3.31 17.24 9.24
CA ALA A 351 -2.08 17.68 8.58
C ALA A 351 -2.25 17.74 7.05
N ILE A 352 -2.86 16.72 6.43
CA ILE A 352 -3.17 16.72 5.00
C ILE A 352 -3.99 17.97 4.63
N ARG A 353 -5.06 18.27 5.38
CA ARG A 353 -5.88 19.46 5.16
C ARG A 353 -5.07 20.76 5.29
N ALA A 354 -4.29 20.88 6.35
CA ALA A 354 -3.48 22.06 6.62
C ALA A 354 -2.44 22.29 5.52
N VAL A 355 -1.75 21.26 5.09
CA VAL A 355 -0.75 21.31 4.02
C VAL A 355 -1.40 21.72 2.69
N LEU A 356 -2.51 21.08 2.29
CA LEU A 356 -3.20 21.43 1.05
C LEU A 356 -3.71 22.89 1.08
N LYS A 357 -4.25 23.35 2.21
CA LYS A 357 -4.67 24.75 2.35
C LYS A 357 -3.50 25.71 2.27
N GLN A 358 -2.39 25.41 2.94
CA GLN A 358 -1.22 26.29 3.04
C GLN A 358 -0.41 26.34 1.74
N TYR A 359 -0.19 25.20 1.08
CA TYR A 359 0.74 25.10 -0.06
C TYR A 359 0.07 25.06 -1.43
N ALA A 360 -1.23 24.71 -1.47
CA ALA A 360 -1.99 24.63 -2.71
C ALA A 360 -3.21 25.57 -2.73
N ASN A 361 -3.51 26.24 -1.62
CA ASN A 361 -4.74 27.01 -1.41
C ASN A 361 -6.04 26.18 -1.60
N ILE A 362 -5.96 24.85 -1.44
CA ILE A 362 -7.10 23.96 -1.56
C ILE A 362 -7.72 23.74 -0.18
N ASP A 363 -8.99 24.11 -0.04
CA ASP A 363 -9.80 23.84 1.13
C ASP A 363 -10.66 22.60 0.87
N LEU A 364 -10.43 21.53 1.64
CA LEU A 364 -11.24 20.31 1.51
C LEU A 364 -12.68 20.46 2.03
N GLY A 365 -13.05 21.62 2.59
CA GLY A 365 -14.40 21.92 3.02
C GLY A 365 -15.01 20.83 3.91
N ASN A 366 -16.21 20.39 3.55
CA ASN A 366 -16.97 19.36 4.26
C ASN A 366 -16.54 17.91 3.92
N SER A 367 -15.51 17.70 3.10
CA SER A 367 -14.97 16.34 2.88
C SER A 367 -14.61 15.71 4.21
N TYR A 368 -14.80 14.42 4.36
CA TYR A 368 -14.47 13.68 5.59
C TYR A 368 -13.34 12.68 5.32
N LEU A 369 -12.22 12.85 5.99
CA LEU A 369 -11.06 11.97 5.85
C LEU A 369 -10.79 11.24 7.17
N VAL A 370 -10.56 9.94 7.09
CA VAL A 370 -10.36 9.05 8.23
C VAL A 370 -8.97 8.41 8.20
N ASP A 371 -8.44 8.12 7.01
CA ASP A 371 -7.11 7.57 6.80
C ASP A 371 -6.38 8.29 5.65
N GLY A 372 -5.16 7.89 5.36
CA GLY A 372 -4.37 8.43 4.26
C GLY A 372 -4.42 7.60 2.98
N ASN A 373 -5.01 6.42 3.02
CA ASN A 373 -4.95 5.44 1.94
C ASN A 373 -6.27 5.23 1.20
N GLY A 374 -7.42 5.65 1.79
CA GLY A 374 -8.76 5.50 1.23
C GLY A 374 -9.40 4.13 1.46
N LEU A 375 -8.86 3.30 2.35
CA LEU A 375 -9.44 1.99 2.64
C LEU A 375 -10.72 2.11 3.47
N SER A 376 -10.79 3.09 4.38
CA SER A 376 -11.98 3.32 5.17
C SER A 376 -13.18 3.75 4.30
N PRO A 377 -14.32 3.07 4.40
CA PRO A 377 -15.56 3.50 3.75
C PRO A 377 -16.16 4.79 4.36
N HIS A 378 -15.56 5.31 5.44
CA HIS A 378 -15.98 6.59 6.02
C HIS A 378 -15.31 7.80 5.36
N ASN A 379 -14.32 7.61 4.48
CA ASN A 379 -13.79 8.72 3.69
C ASN A 379 -14.86 9.19 2.69
N LEU A 380 -15.16 10.49 2.69
CA LEU A 380 -16.13 11.11 1.80
C LEU A 380 -15.54 12.38 1.17
N VAL A 381 -15.54 12.41 -0.16
CA VAL A 381 -15.10 13.56 -0.95
C VAL A 381 -16.01 13.75 -2.16
N THR A 382 -16.07 14.95 -2.72
CA THR A 382 -16.83 15.18 -3.95
C THR A 382 -15.93 15.06 -5.19
N PRO A 383 -16.45 14.61 -6.35
CA PRO A 383 -15.72 14.67 -7.62
C PRO A 383 -15.14 16.04 -7.93
N HIS A 384 -15.89 17.12 -7.65
CA HIS A 384 -15.47 18.49 -7.80
C HIS A 384 -14.19 18.78 -6.99
N LYS A 385 -14.19 18.43 -5.70
CA LYS A 385 -13.03 18.66 -4.82
C LYS A 385 -11.80 17.89 -5.27
N MET A 386 -11.98 16.69 -5.79
CA MET A 386 -10.89 15.90 -6.34
C MET A 386 -10.40 16.46 -7.68
N LEU A 387 -11.29 17.06 -8.47
CA LEU A 387 -10.91 17.77 -9.70
C LEU A 387 -10.06 19.00 -9.41
N GLU A 388 -10.41 19.84 -8.39
CA GLU A 388 -9.58 20.97 -7.95
C GLU A 388 -8.14 20.54 -7.61
N ILE A 389 -7.99 19.38 -6.94
CA ILE A 389 -6.66 18.82 -6.63
C ILE A 389 -5.90 18.47 -7.91
N LEU A 390 -6.56 17.82 -8.86
CA LEU A 390 -5.94 17.48 -10.15
C LEU A 390 -5.62 18.74 -10.98
N GLU A 391 -6.47 19.74 -10.95
CA GLU A 391 -6.22 21.02 -11.62
C GLU A 391 -4.98 21.72 -11.06
N PHE A 392 -4.87 21.79 -9.72
CA PHE A 392 -3.65 22.30 -9.09
C PHE A 392 -2.40 21.53 -9.52
N ILE A 393 -2.47 20.18 -9.54
CA ILE A 393 -1.36 19.35 -10.02
C ILE A 393 -1.05 19.68 -11.48
N ASN A 394 -2.08 19.77 -12.35
CA ASN A 394 -1.90 20.04 -13.77
C ASN A 394 -1.21 21.38 -14.06
N LEU A 395 -1.59 22.43 -13.31
CA LEU A 395 -1.06 23.78 -13.46
C LEU A 395 0.36 23.95 -12.88
N ASN A 396 0.77 23.09 -11.95
CA ASN A 396 2.04 23.23 -11.24
C ASN A 396 3.02 22.05 -11.47
N ASP A 397 2.72 21.13 -12.41
CA ASP A 397 3.49 19.89 -12.56
C ASP A 397 4.95 20.10 -13.03
N ASP A 398 5.26 21.20 -13.67
CA ASP A 398 6.61 21.63 -13.98
C ASP A 398 7.50 21.74 -12.73
N LYS A 399 6.92 22.15 -11.59
CA LYS A 399 7.59 22.30 -10.30
C LYS A 399 7.44 21.05 -9.43
N ILE A 400 6.21 20.56 -9.28
CA ILE A 400 5.90 19.47 -8.35
C ILE A 400 6.14 18.07 -8.92
N GLN A 401 6.22 17.93 -10.25
CA GLN A 401 6.52 16.68 -10.95
C GLN A 401 5.72 15.46 -10.44
N PHE A 402 4.42 15.68 -10.16
CA PHE A 402 3.55 14.67 -9.57
C PHE A 402 2.98 13.70 -10.61
N ILE A 403 2.66 14.18 -11.81
CA ILE A 403 2.00 13.35 -12.86
C ILE A 403 2.85 12.15 -13.24
N LYS A 404 4.18 12.28 -13.29
CA LYS A 404 5.11 11.17 -13.57
C LYS A 404 5.09 10.06 -12.53
N LEU A 405 4.49 10.28 -11.36
CA LEU A 405 4.34 9.29 -10.29
C LEU A 405 3.11 8.40 -10.50
N LEU A 406 2.19 8.78 -11.38
CA LEU A 406 0.95 8.04 -11.64
C LEU A 406 1.15 6.91 -12.66
N PRO A 407 0.36 5.84 -12.58
CA PRO A 407 0.28 4.81 -13.61
C PRO A 407 -0.21 5.36 -14.96
N VAL A 408 0.27 4.75 -16.05
CA VAL A 408 -0.16 5.02 -17.41
C VAL A 408 -0.91 3.80 -17.97
N ALA A 409 -2.03 4.05 -18.63
CA ALA A 409 -2.87 3.00 -19.22
C ALA A 409 -2.09 2.17 -20.23
N ASP A 410 -2.27 0.84 -20.17
CA ASP A 410 -1.57 -0.17 -20.99
C ASP A 410 -0.04 -0.27 -20.73
N GLU A 411 0.54 0.60 -19.89
CA GLU A 411 1.99 0.60 -19.67
C GLU A 411 2.39 0.20 -18.25
N SER A 412 1.71 0.70 -17.22
CA SER A 412 2.24 0.57 -15.87
C SER A 412 1.20 0.50 -14.75
N GLY A 413 1.63 -0.05 -13.61
CA GLY A 413 0.87 -0.07 -12.37
C GLY A 413 -0.50 -0.73 -12.51
N THR A 414 -1.48 -0.22 -11.78
CA THR A 414 -2.86 -0.74 -11.79
C THR A 414 -3.61 -0.48 -13.11
N LEU A 415 -3.11 0.40 -13.96
CA LEU A 415 -3.71 0.70 -15.26
C LEU A 415 -3.25 -0.23 -16.40
N HIS A 416 -2.15 -0.95 -16.22
CA HIS A 416 -1.65 -1.87 -17.24
C HIS A 416 -2.70 -2.88 -17.71
N TRP A 417 -3.54 -3.36 -16.76
CA TRP A 417 -4.56 -4.38 -17.03
C TRP A 417 -6.01 -3.87 -16.93
N ARG A 418 -6.23 -2.55 -16.71
CA ARG A 418 -7.60 -2.04 -16.58
C ARG A 418 -8.33 -2.10 -17.90
N ALA A 419 -9.36 -2.93 -17.97
CA ALA A 419 -10.03 -3.27 -19.21
C ALA A 419 -10.67 -2.04 -19.92
N SER A 420 -11.13 -1.03 -19.17
CA SER A 420 -11.71 0.19 -19.73
C SER A 420 -10.70 1.08 -20.46
N THR A 421 -9.41 1.04 -20.08
CA THR A 421 -8.40 2.01 -20.56
C THR A 421 -7.25 1.40 -21.36
N ARG A 422 -7.03 0.09 -21.31
CA ARG A 422 -5.87 -0.57 -21.92
C ARG A 422 -5.88 -0.65 -23.46
N ASN A 423 -7.00 -0.34 -24.11
CA ASN A 423 -7.13 -0.39 -25.55
C ASN A 423 -7.31 1.01 -26.16
N PRO A 424 -6.89 1.24 -27.42
CA PRO A 424 -7.15 2.49 -28.13
C PRO A 424 -8.63 2.90 -28.08
N PRO A 425 -8.95 4.22 -28.06
CA PRO A 425 -8.01 5.34 -28.09
C PRO A 425 -7.42 5.72 -26.72
N LEU A 426 -7.79 5.03 -25.63
CA LEU A 426 -7.44 5.39 -24.26
C LEU A 426 -6.06 4.88 -23.80
N ALA A 427 -5.58 3.78 -24.41
CA ALA A 427 -4.24 3.27 -24.16
C ALA A 427 -3.18 4.37 -24.33
N LYS A 428 -2.28 4.50 -23.33
CA LYS A 428 -1.20 5.52 -23.25
C LYS A 428 -1.67 6.97 -23.14
N ASN A 429 -2.98 7.24 -23.32
CA ASN A 429 -3.57 8.58 -23.20
C ASN A 429 -4.19 8.86 -21.82
N VAL A 430 -4.29 7.87 -20.95
CA VAL A 430 -4.79 8.01 -19.58
C VAL A 430 -3.65 7.79 -18.59
N THR A 431 -3.37 8.80 -17.76
CA THR A 431 -2.43 8.74 -16.64
C THR A 431 -3.22 8.96 -15.37
N ALA A 432 -3.46 7.91 -14.56
CA ALA A 432 -4.46 8.00 -13.50
C ALA A 432 -4.24 7.04 -12.35
N LYS A 433 -4.91 7.30 -11.23
CA LYS A 433 -5.00 6.44 -10.05
C LYS A 433 -6.37 5.75 -9.99
N THR A 434 -6.36 4.44 -9.82
CA THR A 434 -7.55 3.64 -9.56
C THR A 434 -7.94 3.67 -8.08
N GLY A 435 -9.24 3.57 -7.81
CA GLY A 435 -9.78 3.36 -6.46
C GLY A 435 -10.72 2.17 -6.45
N THR A 436 -10.49 1.20 -5.56
CA THR A 436 -11.36 0.02 -5.44
C THR A 436 -11.46 -0.38 -3.97
N ILE A 437 -12.65 -0.45 -3.46
CA ILE A 437 -13.07 -1.17 -2.26
C ILE A 437 -14.38 -1.89 -2.59
N GLN A 438 -14.96 -2.61 -1.66
CA GLN A 438 -16.23 -3.27 -1.90
C GLN A 438 -17.29 -2.26 -2.37
N ASN A 439 -18.02 -2.57 -3.44
CA ASN A 439 -19.06 -1.75 -4.06
C ASN A 439 -18.60 -0.37 -4.59
N VAL A 440 -17.27 -0.16 -4.76
CA VAL A 440 -16.70 1.09 -5.27
C VAL A 440 -15.65 0.79 -6.34
N SER A 441 -15.75 1.48 -7.47
CA SER A 441 -14.74 1.45 -8.54
C SER A 441 -14.55 2.85 -9.12
N ASN A 442 -13.38 3.43 -8.90
CA ASN A 442 -13.06 4.81 -9.20
C ASN A 442 -11.82 4.91 -10.09
N LEU A 443 -11.73 6.01 -10.82
CA LEU A 443 -10.57 6.40 -11.59
C LEU A 443 -10.46 7.93 -11.59
N MET A 444 -9.27 8.48 -11.32
CA MET A 444 -9.04 9.91 -11.45
C MET A 444 -7.62 10.21 -11.90
N GLY A 445 -7.45 11.24 -12.68
CA GLY A 445 -6.14 11.62 -13.21
C GLY A 445 -6.24 12.53 -14.42
N PHE A 446 -5.46 12.22 -15.44
CA PHE A 446 -5.27 13.06 -16.60
C PHE A 446 -5.53 12.28 -17.89
N MET A 447 -6.21 12.93 -18.81
CA MET A 447 -6.45 12.46 -20.18
C MET A 447 -5.68 13.33 -21.15
N ARG A 448 -4.90 12.72 -22.04
CA ARG A 448 -4.46 13.37 -23.28
C ARG A 448 -5.55 13.22 -24.29
N THR A 449 -6.24 14.31 -24.60
CA THR A 449 -7.39 14.31 -25.54
C THR A 449 -6.95 14.09 -26.99
N LYS A 450 -7.92 13.94 -27.89
CA LYS A 450 -7.66 13.78 -29.34
C LYS A 450 -6.87 14.95 -29.94
N SER A 451 -7.05 16.17 -29.42
CA SER A 451 -6.26 17.35 -29.83
C SER A 451 -4.84 17.37 -29.22
N GLY A 452 -4.51 16.42 -28.32
CA GLY A 452 -3.21 16.33 -27.66
C GLY A 452 -3.11 17.14 -26.36
N VAL A 453 -4.16 17.85 -25.96
CA VAL A 453 -4.21 18.63 -24.74
C VAL A 453 -4.42 17.71 -23.54
N ARG A 454 -3.71 17.95 -22.43
CA ARG A 454 -3.91 17.23 -21.16
C ARG A 454 -5.00 17.92 -20.34
N VAL A 455 -6.01 17.15 -19.97
CA VAL A 455 -7.12 17.62 -19.12
C VAL A 455 -7.28 16.72 -17.89
N PRO A 456 -7.59 17.26 -16.71
CA PRO A 456 -7.91 16.49 -15.53
C PRO A 456 -9.32 15.90 -15.60
N PHE A 457 -9.51 14.70 -15.00
CA PHE A 457 -10.82 14.08 -14.87
C PHE A 457 -10.95 13.26 -13.59
N VAL A 458 -12.16 13.13 -13.11
CA VAL A 458 -12.59 12.24 -12.01
C VAL A 458 -13.78 11.43 -12.50
N PHE A 459 -13.71 10.10 -12.30
CA PHE A 459 -14.80 9.17 -12.58
C PHE A 459 -14.98 8.25 -11.38
N TYR A 460 -16.08 8.37 -10.69
CA TYR A 460 -16.41 7.60 -9.49
C TYR A 460 -17.68 6.78 -9.72
N THR A 461 -17.64 5.50 -9.35
CA THR A 461 -18.82 4.63 -9.26
C THR A 461 -18.87 4.06 -7.86
N ASN A 462 -19.91 4.41 -7.12
CA ASN A 462 -20.22 3.93 -5.78
C ASN A 462 -21.55 3.15 -5.80
N ALA A 463 -21.91 2.49 -4.71
CA ALA A 463 -23.08 1.62 -4.61
C ALA A 463 -23.15 0.56 -5.73
N LEU A 464 -21.99 0.13 -6.21
CA LEU A 464 -21.86 -0.83 -7.30
C LEU A 464 -22.25 -2.24 -6.81
N SER A 465 -23.33 -2.79 -7.36
CA SER A 465 -23.78 -4.14 -7.03
C SER A 465 -24.15 -4.92 -8.29
N PHE A 466 -23.96 -6.22 -8.23
CA PHE A 466 -24.32 -7.18 -9.29
C PHE A 466 -25.08 -8.35 -8.71
N ASP A 467 -25.84 -9.05 -9.54
CA ASP A 467 -26.39 -10.35 -9.19
C ASP A 467 -25.27 -11.36 -8.85
N GLN A 468 -25.63 -12.44 -8.13
CA GLN A 468 -24.65 -13.42 -7.65
C GLN A 468 -23.81 -14.01 -8.80
N ARG A 469 -24.46 -14.39 -9.90
CA ARG A 469 -23.78 -14.99 -11.05
C ARG A 469 -22.73 -14.04 -11.65
N THR A 470 -23.09 -12.76 -11.82
CA THR A 470 -22.17 -11.74 -12.32
C THR A 470 -21.00 -11.52 -11.35
N ARG A 471 -21.27 -11.46 -10.03
CA ARG A 471 -20.21 -11.36 -9.01
C ARG A 471 -19.21 -12.52 -9.12
N ASP A 472 -19.71 -13.75 -9.24
CA ASP A 472 -18.86 -14.95 -9.35
C ASP A 472 -18.03 -14.92 -10.63
N LEU A 473 -18.63 -14.56 -11.78
CA LEU A 473 -17.92 -14.45 -13.04
C LEU A 473 -16.81 -13.40 -12.99
N VAL A 474 -17.05 -12.25 -12.35
CA VAL A 474 -16.04 -11.19 -12.15
C VAL A 474 -14.95 -11.66 -11.17
N LYS A 475 -15.35 -12.23 -10.02
CA LYS A 475 -14.43 -12.73 -8.98
C LYS A 475 -13.46 -13.77 -9.54
N TYR A 476 -13.93 -14.66 -10.39
CA TYR A 476 -13.10 -15.71 -11.02
C TYR A 476 -12.50 -15.29 -12.36
N HIS A 477 -12.50 -13.99 -12.69
CA HIS A 477 -11.91 -13.44 -13.90
C HIS A 477 -12.44 -14.06 -15.22
N LYS A 478 -13.70 -14.55 -15.21
CA LYS A 478 -14.35 -15.07 -16.41
C LYS A 478 -14.86 -13.96 -17.32
N ILE A 479 -15.22 -12.82 -16.73
CA ILE A 479 -15.60 -11.60 -17.43
C ILE A 479 -14.91 -10.40 -16.78
N ALA A 480 -14.73 -9.33 -17.55
CA ALA A 480 -14.43 -8.02 -16.98
C ALA A 480 -15.66 -7.45 -16.29
N SER A 481 -15.47 -6.67 -15.24
CA SER A 481 -16.61 -6.11 -14.51
C SER A 481 -17.46 -5.19 -15.38
N PRO A 482 -18.79 -5.37 -15.46
CA PRO A 482 -19.65 -4.69 -16.44
C PRO A 482 -19.61 -3.16 -16.37
N HIS A 483 -19.45 -2.57 -15.16
CA HIS A 483 -19.37 -1.10 -15.00
C HIS A 483 -18.24 -0.45 -15.80
N LEU A 484 -17.19 -1.21 -16.13
CA LEU A 484 -16.06 -0.71 -16.92
C LEU A 484 -16.46 -0.34 -18.36
N GLY A 485 -17.60 -0.85 -18.85
CA GLY A 485 -18.16 -0.43 -20.14
C GLY A 485 -18.62 1.02 -20.12
N TYR A 486 -19.31 1.43 -19.05
CA TYR A 486 -19.73 2.82 -18.89
C TYR A 486 -18.54 3.75 -18.60
N GLU A 487 -17.61 3.31 -17.76
CA GLU A 487 -16.37 4.07 -17.55
C GLU A 487 -15.64 4.32 -18.88
N ARG A 488 -15.52 3.29 -19.73
CA ARG A 488 -14.90 3.44 -21.04
C ARG A 488 -15.67 4.44 -21.91
N TYR A 489 -16.99 4.34 -21.95
CA TYR A 489 -17.82 5.27 -22.72
C TYR A 489 -17.57 6.72 -22.29
N VAL A 490 -17.61 7.02 -21.01
CA VAL A 490 -17.36 8.37 -20.46
C VAL A 490 -15.96 8.86 -20.82
N LEU A 491 -14.94 8.03 -20.63
CA LEU A 491 -13.55 8.39 -20.96
C LEU A 491 -13.37 8.64 -22.47
N GLU A 492 -14.06 7.91 -23.35
CA GLU A 492 -14.05 8.17 -24.78
C GLU A 492 -14.75 9.49 -25.16
N GLN A 493 -15.79 9.92 -24.43
CA GLN A 493 -16.37 11.25 -24.61
C GLN A 493 -15.36 12.34 -24.23
N ILE A 494 -14.67 12.20 -23.08
CA ILE A 494 -13.63 13.15 -22.64
C ILE A 494 -12.48 13.18 -23.67
N TYR A 495 -12.00 12.01 -24.14
CA TYR A 495 -10.96 11.91 -25.15
C TYR A 495 -11.34 12.65 -26.44
N ASN A 496 -12.59 12.51 -26.88
CA ASN A 496 -13.12 13.15 -28.10
C ASN A 496 -13.58 14.60 -27.85
N GLU A 497 -13.35 15.17 -26.65
CA GLU A 497 -13.69 16.55 -26.27
C GLU A 497 -15.20 16.87 -26.34
N LYS A 498 -16.03 15.85 -26.22
CA LYS A 498 -17.49 16.01 -26.23
C LYS A 498 -17.99 16.41 -24.82
N VAL A 499 -19.07 17.16 -24.80
CA VAL A 499 -19.82 17.42 -23.57
C VAL A 499 -20.72 16.19 -23.33
N MET A 500 -20.64 15.59 -22.15
CA MET A 500 -21.64 14.64 -21.74
C MET A 500 -22.90 15.43 -21.37
N GLY A 501 -24.00 15.14 -22.08
CA GLY A 501 -25.23 15.87 -21.91
C GLY A 501 -25.78 15.80 -20.50
N VAL A 502 -25.59 16.83 -19.75
CA VAL A 502 -26.54 17.40 -18.79
C VAL A 502 -26.17 18.88 -18.73
N ASP A 503 -27.00 19.70 -19.31
CA ASP A 503 -27.00 21.12 -18.98
C ASP A 503 -27.44 21.24 -17.53
N PHE A 504 -26.58 21.75 -16.65
CA PHE A 504 -26.94 22.18 -15.31
C PHE A 504 -27.21 23.68 -15.31
#